data_6440e1056fdab18e8780bd7af316a785
#
_entry.id   6440e1056fdab18e8780bd7af316a785
#
_cell.length_a   1.000
_cell.length_b   1.000
_cell.length_c   1.000
_cell.angle_alpha   90.00
_cell.angle_beta   90.00
_cell.angle_gamma   90.00
#
_symmetry.space_group_name_H-M   'P 1'
#
loop_
_entity.id
_entity.type
_entity.pdbx_description
1 polymer ?
#
loop_
_entity_poly.entity_id
_entity_poly.type
_entity_poly.pdbx_seq_one_letter_code
_entity_poly.pdbx_strand_id
1 'polypeptide(L)'
;AGVMFTIDTESGFQDVVFITSSYGLGETVVQGAVNPDEFYVHKPGLKAGKQAIIRRNLGSKLIRMEFAPTDERLATGKLVRTVDNPPELRNRYALNDADVTELAKYALIIEQHYGRAMDIEWGKDGIDGKLYILQARPETVKSQQQGKAEQRYKLKSTGTVLAEGRAIGQKIGTGPVRIVHSITEMDTVQ
;
A
#
# COMPACT_ATOMS: atom_id res chain seq x y z
N ALA A 1 5.54 -5.22 7.84
CA ALA A 1 4.48 -4.33 8.30
C ALA A 1 3.80 -3.63 7.11
N GLY A 2 2.67 -3.00 7.34
CA GLY A 2 1.96 -2.31 6.29
C GLY A 2 0.71 -1.58 6.78
N VAL A 3 -0.06 -1.10 5.82
CA VAL A 3 -1.39 -0.52 6.05
C VAL A 3 -2.44 -1.29 5.26
N MET A 4 -3.67 -1.26 5.74
CA MET A 4 -4.80 -1.81 4.98
C MET A 4 -6.02 -0.90 5.11
N PHE A 5 -6.81 -0.85 4.05
CA PHE A 5 -8.02 -0.06 3.97
C PHE A 5 -9.20 -0.97 3.67
N THR A 6 -10.33 -0.71 4.31
CA THR A 6 -11.56 -1.46 4.01
C THR A 6 -12.34 -0.87 2.83
N ILE A 7 -11.66 -0.14 1.96
CA ILE A 7 -12.16 0.46 0.74
C ILE A 7 -10.97 0.59 -0.23
N ASP A 8 -11.20 0.59 -1.52
CA ASP A 8 -10.18 1.01 -2.48
C ASP A 8 -10.02 2.54 -2.41
N THR A 9 -8.86 2.98 -1.97
CA THR A 9 -8.55 4.40 -1.75
C THR A 9 -8.44 5.21 -3.05
N GLU A 10 -8.32 4.56 -4.20
CA GLU A 10 -8.29 5.24 -5.50
C GLU A 10 -9.69 5.42 -6.09
N SER A 11 -10.46 4.35 -6.18
CA SER A 11 -11.78 4.35 -6.82
C SER A 11 -12.95 4.59 -5.85
N GLY A 12 -12.75 4.34 -4.56
CA GLY A 12 -13.84 4.35 -3.58
C GLY A 12 -14.67 3.07 -3.59
N PHE A 13 -14.22 1.99 -4.27
CA PHE A 13 -14.94 0.71 -4.31
C PHE A 13 -14.94 0.04 -2.94
N GLN A 14 -16.14 -0.24 -2.40
CA GLN A 14 -16.34 -0.66 -1.02
C GLN A 14 -16.20 -2.16 -0.78
N ASP A 15 -16.38 -3.00 -1.82
CA ASP A 15 -16.36 -4.46 -1.68
C ASP A 15 -14.96 -5.07 -1.72
N VAL A 16 -13.93 -4.31 -1.34
CA VAL A 16 -12.55 -4.76 -1.30
C VAL A 16 -11.86 -4.33 -0.01
N VAL A 17 -10.95 -5.18 0.48
CA VAL A 17 -9.89 -4.79 1.42
C VAL A 17 -8.62 -4.61 0.61
N PHE A 18 -8.05 -3.42 0.67
CA PHE A 18 -6.77 -3.08 0.04
C PHE A 18 -5.68 -3.18 1.10
N ILE A 19 -4.67 -4.03 0.88
CA ILE A 19 -3.60 -4.31 1.84
C ILE A 19 -2.27 -3.98 1.17
N THR A 20 -1.43 -3.19 1.83
CA THR A 20 -0.04 -2.98 1.44
C THR A 20 0.90 -3.68 2.39
N SER A 21 2.05 -4.13 1.90
CA SER A 21 3.06 -4.76 2.74
C SER A 21 4.49 -4.45 2.29
N SER A 22 5.38 -4.29 3.27
CA SER A 22 6.82 -4.21 3.04
C SER A 22 7.58 -4.89 4.17
N TYR A 23 8.87 -5.10 3.97
CA TYR A 23 9.75 -5.64 4.99
C TYR A 23 10.07 -4.57 6.05
N GLY A 24 10.35 -5.03 7.27
CA GLY A 24 10.77 -4.20 8.38
C GLY A 24 9.64 -3.41 9.04
N LEU A 25 9.99 -2.31 9.71
CA LEU A 25 9.07 -1.46 10.46
C LEU A 25 8.15 -0.67 9.53
N GLY A 26 6.91 -0.40 9.99
CA GLY A 26 5.84 0.20 9.19
C GLY A 26 6.07 1.66 8.80
N GLU A 27 6.98 2.37 9.44
CA GLU A 27 7.22 3.80 9.22
C GLU A 27 7.52 4.13 7.75
N THR A 28 8.32 3.30 7.06
CA THR A 28 8.64 3.50 5.63
C THR A 28 7.43 3.37 4.71
N VAL A 29 6.43 2.56 5.09
CA VAL A 29 5.17 2.42 4.36
C VAL A 29 4.27 3.63 4.61
N VAL A 30 4.10 4.01 5.87
CA VAL A 30 3.25 5.13 6.29
C VAL A 30 3.75 6.46 5.71
N GLN A 31 5.06 6.67 5.66
CA GLN A 31 5.68 7.86 5.08
C GLN A 31 5.73 7.84 3.53
N GLY A 32 5.35 6.73 2.89
CA GLY A 32 5.46 6.59 1.44
C GLY A 32 6.91 6.49 0.92
N ALA A 33 7.87 6.20 1.79
CA ALA A 33 9.29 6.08 1.44
C ALA A 33 9.63 4.79 0.68
N VAL A 34 8.75 3.80 0.73
CA VAL A 34 8.91 2.50 0.06
C VAL A 34 7.72 2.25 -0.86
N ASN A 35 7.98 1.64 -2.03
CA ASN A 35 6.91 1.13 -2.89
C ASN A 35 6.58 -0.31 -2.48
N PRO A 36 5.45 -0.53 -1.73
CA PRO A 36 5.11 -1.81 -1.12
C PRO A 36 4.47 -2.78 -2.11
N ASP A 37 4.35 -4.05 -1.69
CA ASP A 37 3.43 -4.98 -2.33
C ASP A 37 1.99 -4.57 -2.05
N GLU A 38 1.08 -4.95 -2.93
CA GLU A 38 -0.34 -4.64 -2.81
C GLU A 38 -1.19 -5.87 -3.08
N PHE A 39 -2.24 -6.00 -2.29
CA PHE A 39 -3.20 -7.08 -2.40
C PHE A 39 -4.61 -6.49 -2.34
N TYR A 40 -5.48 -7.00 -3.20
CA TYR A 40 -6.89 -6.67 -3.24
C TYR A 40 -7.69 -7.91 -2.89
N VAL A 41 -8.43 -7.85 -1.81
CA VAL A 41 -9.22 -8.98 -1.29
C VAL A 41 -10.71 -8.66 -1.37
N HIS A 42 -11.46 -9.43 -2.16
CA HIS A 42 -12.89 -9.23 -2.38
C HIS A 42 -13.69 -9.65 -1.14
N LYS A 43 -14.34 -8.69 -0.47
CA LYS A 43 -15.09 -8.92 0.78
C LYS A 43 -16.20 -9.96 0.67
N PRO A 44 -17.10 -9.91 -0.35
CA PRO A 44 -18.14 -10.92 -0.48
C PRO A 44 -17.58 -12.34 -0.69
N GLY A 45 -16.50 -12.47 -1.47
CA GLY A 45 -15.81 -13.75 -1.67
C GLY A 45 -15.23 -14.30 -0.37
N LEU A 46 -14.59 -13.43 0.42
CA LEU A 46 -14.02 -13.80 1.72
C LEU A 46 -15.11 -14.25 2.71
N LYS A 47 -16.21 -13.50 2.79
CA LYS A 47 -17.37 -13.88 3.65
C LYS A 47 -17.99 -15.20 3.23
N ALA A 48 -17.97 -15.53 1.94
CA ALA A 48 -18.46 -16.79 1.41
C ALA A 48 -17.46 -17.97 1.51
N GLY A 49 -16.32 -17.77 2.17
CA GLY A 49 -15.26 -18.78 2.32
C GLY A 49 -14.56 -19.18 1.01
N LYS A 50 -14.63 -18.33 -0.02
CA LYS A 50 -14.00 -18.57 -1.32
C LYS A 50 -12.59 -17.97 -1.36
N GLN A 51 -11.79 -18.37 -2.35
CA GLN A 51 -10.54 -17.66 -2.65
C GLN A 51 -10.86 -16.21 -3.04
N ALA A 52 -10.44 -15.26 -2.22
CA ALA A 52 -10.89 -13.87 -2.29
C ALA A 52 -9.81 -12.88 -2.73
N ILE A 53 -8.54 -13.29 -2.83
CA ILE A 53 -7.45 -12.43 -3.33
C ILE A 53 -7.61 -12.32 -4.85
N ILE A 54 -8.10 -11.16 -5.32
CA ILE A 54 -8.43 -10.94 -6.74
C ILE A 54 -7.32 -10.25 -7.52
N ARG A 55 -6.40 -9.57 -6.83
CA ARG A 55 -5.27 -8.88 -7.47
C ARG A 55 -4.08 -8.81 -6.53
N ARG A 56 -2.87 -8.89 -7.11
CA ARG A 56 -1.60 -8.69 -6.43
C ARG A 56 -0.68 -7.86 -7.32
N ASN A 57 0.03 -6.92 -6.72
CA ASN A 57 1.07 -6.15 -7.39
C ASN A 57 2.35 -6.26 -6.55
N LEU A 58 3.43 -6.66 -7.19
CA LEU A 58 4.73 -6.73 -6.54
C LEU A 58 5.35 -5.34 -6.47
N GLY A 59 5.65 -4.85 -5.26
CA GLY A 59 6.35 -3.61 -5.05
C GLY A 59 7.86 -3.74 -5.24
N SER A 60 8.54 -2.65 -5.52
CA SER A 60 10.01 -2.66 -5.63
C SER A 60 10.69 -2.88 -4.27
N LYS A 61 10.09 -2.46 -3.18
CA LYS A 61 10.56 -2.62 -1.79
C LYS A 61 12.07 -2.43 -1.63
N LEU A 62 12.60 -1.31 -2.20
CA LEU A 62 14.04 -1.06 -2.28
C LEU A 62 14.70 -1.04 -0.91
N ILE A 63 14.04 -0.46 0.08
CA ILE A 63 14.55 -0.26 1.43
C ILE A 63 13.62 -0.89 2.48
N ARG A 64 14.17 -1.12 3.67
CA ARG A 64 13.41 -1.41 4.89
C ARG A 64 14.01 -0.65 6.07
N MET A 65 13.20 -0.38 7.06
CA MET A 65 13.65 0.09 8.36
C MET A 65 13.67 -1.08 9.34
N GLU A 66 14.76 -1.19 10.10
CA GLU A 66 14.94 -2.23 11.11
C GLU A 66 15.53 -1.63 12.39
N PHE A 67 15.43 -2.35 13.50
CA PHE A 67 16.13 -1.95 14.72
C PHE A 67 17.64 -1.99 14.50
N ALA A 68 18.32 -0.94 14.89
CA ALA A 68 19.77 -0.88 14.82
C ALA A 68 20.41 -1.93 15.78
N PRO A 69 21.50 -2.60 15.39
CA PRO A 69 22.25 -3.47 16.27
C PRO A 69 22.69 -2.75 17.55
N THR A 70 22.94 -3.51 18.62
CA THR A 70 23.23 -2.92 19.94
C THR A 70 24.49 -2.05 19.94
N ASP A 71 25.53 -2.48 19.24
CA ASP A 71 26.77 -1.72 19.06
C ASP A 71 26.55 -0.39 18.33
N GLU A 72 25.76 -0.40 17.27
CA GLU A 72 25.39 0.80 16.51
C GLU A 72 24.54 1.75 17.37
N ARG A 73 23.58 1.23 18.15
CA ARG A 73 22.77 2.02 19.08
C ARG A 73 23.61 2.71 20.14
N LEU A 74 24.60 2.00 20.70
CA LEU A 74 25.52 2.56 21.70
C LEU A 74 26.43 3.64 21.10
N ALA A 75 26.87 3.44 19.85
CA ALA A 75 27.76 4.38 19.17
C ALA A 75 27.06 5.64 18.67
N THR A 76 25.82 5.53 18.18
CA THR A 76 25.10 6.60 17.46
C THR A 76 23.91 7.18 18.21
N GLY A 77 23.40 6.48 19.21
CA GLY A 77 22.12 6.79 19.90
C GLY A 77 20.88 6.52 19.06
N LYS A 78 21.00 6.03 17.82
CA LYS A 78 19.86 5.72 16.93
C LYS A 78 19.30 4.34 17.24
N LEU A 79 18.00 4.26 17.45
CA LEU A 79 17.29 3.01 17.73
C LEU A 79 16.98 2.19 16.47
N VAL A 80 16.83 2.88 15.34
CA VAL A 80 16.46 2.31 14.05
C VAL A 80 17.42 2.76 12.95
N ARG A 81 17.52 1.97 11.90
CA ARG A 81 18.27 2.31 10.69
C ARG A 81 17.50 1.89 9.45
N THR A 82 17.77 2.55 8.34
CA THR A 82 17.26 2.15 7.01
C THR A 82 18.36 1.41 6.27
N VAL A 83 18.00 0.27 5.69
CA VAL A 83 18.92 -0.57 4.91
C VAL A 83 18.26 -1.00 3.59
N ASP A 84 19.08 -1.28 2.58
CA ASP A 84 18.62 -1.79 1.30
C ASP A 84 18.12 -3.23 1.44
N ASN A 85 17.07 -3.55 0.71
CA ASN A 85 16.62 -4.93 0.56
C ASN A 85 17.40 -5.61 -0.57
N PRO A 86 17.95 -6.81 -0.34
CA PRO A 86 18.59 -7.58 -1.40
C PRO A 86 17.57 -8.01 -2.46
N PRO A 87 18.03 -8.30 -3.71
CA PRO A 87 17.15 -8.67 -4.83
C PRO A 87 16.19 -9.83 -4.52
N GLU A 88 16.63 -10.81 -3.72
CA GLU A 88 15.84 -11.98 -3.35
C GLU A 88 14.59 -11.62 -2.53
N LEU A 89 14.68 -10.58 -1.70
CA LEU A 89 13.53 -10.06 -0.96
C LEU A 89 12.64 -9.19 -1.85
N ARG A 90 13.22 -8.38 -2.73
CA ARG A 90 12.46 -7.48 -3.60
C ARG A 90 11.62 -8.22 -4.63
N ASN A 91 12.11 -9.36 -5.12
CA ASN A 91 11.47 -10.17 -6.17
C ASN A 91 10.43 -11.17 -5.65
N ARG A 92 10.04 -11.10 -4.39
CA ARG A 92 8.97 -11.92 -3.80
C ARG A 92 8.05 -11.06 -2.93
N TYR A 93 6.83 -11.52 -2.75
CA TYR A 93 5.88 -10.87 -1.85
C TYR A 93 6.34 -10.99 -0.39
N ALA A 94 6.15 -9.92 0.39
CA ALA A 94 6.48 -9.88 1.81
C ALA A 94 5.48 -10.67 2.68
N LEU A 95 4.27 -10.92 2.16
CA LEU A 95 3.24 -11.74 2.77
C LEU A 95 2.91 -12.95 1.89
N ASN A 96 2.50 -14.04 2.53
CA ASN A 96 1.85 -15.17 1.88
C ASN A 96 0.31 -14.99 1.85
N ASP A 97 -0.39 -15.87 1.12
CA ASP A 97 -1.85 -15.78 0.96
C ASP A 97 -2.62 -16.00 2.28
N ALA A 98 -2.09 -16.80 3.18
CA ALA A 98 -2.70 -17.03 4.48
C ALA A 98 -2.68 -15.74 5.33
N ASP A 99 -1.52 -15.07 5.39
CA ASP A 99 -1.36 -13.79 6.07
C ASP A 99 -2.31 -12.72 5.49
N VAL A 100 -2.38 -12.62 4.16
CA VAL A 100 -3.27 -11.65 3.46
C VAL A 100 -4.73 -11.93 3.79
N THR A 101 -5.12 -13.22 3.80
CA THR A 101 -6.49 -13.64 4.12
C THR A 101 -6.85 -13.34 5.57
N GLU A 102 -5.91 -13.56 6.50
CA GLU A 102 -6.11 -13.28 7.93
C GLU A 102 -6.24 -11.78 8.19
N LEU A 103 -5.36 -10.96 7.61
CA LEU A 103 -5.47 -9.49 7.68
C LEU A 103 -6.81 -8.99 7.14
N ALA A 104 -7.27 -9.52 6.02
CA ALA A 104 -8.55 -9.15 5.45
C ALA A 104 -9.73 -9.52 6.36
N LYS A 105 -9.66 -10.65 7.09
CA LYS A 105 -10.67 -11.01 8.11
C LYS A 105 -10.66 -10.01 9.26
N TYR A 106 -9.48 -9.61 9.76
CA TYR A 106 -9.38 -8.58 10.81
C TYR A 106 -9.98 -7.25 10.33
N ALA A 107 -9.68 -6.85 9.09
CA ALA A 107 -10.25 -5.65 8.49
C ALA A 107 -11.78 -5.67 8.46
N LEU A 108 -12.40 -6.80 8.11
CA LEU A 108 -13.87 -6.95 8.12
C LEU A 108 -14.46 -6.84 9.53
N ILE A 109 -13.80 -7.43 10.53
CA ILE A 109 -14.25 -7.34 11.93
C ILE A 109 -14.20 -5.88 12.40
N ILE A 110 -13.10 -5.18 12.10
CA ILE A 110 -12.91 -3.78 12.49
C ILE A 110 -13.94 -2.89 11.77
N GLU A 111 -14.09 -3.04 10.45
CA GLU A 111 -15.10 -2.28 9.68
C GLU A 111 -16.51 -2.49 10.23
N GLN A 112 -16.88 -3.74 10.54
CA GLN A 112 -18.18 -4.06 11.11
C GLN A 112 -18.39 -3.41 12.49
N HIS A 113 -17.35 -3.41 13.32
CA HIS A 113 -17.38 -2.79 14.64
C HIS A 113 -17.62 -1.28 14.58
N TYR A 114 -16.91 -0.59 13.69
CA TYR A 114 -17.03 0.87 13.56
C TYR A 114 -18.12 1.33 12.59
N GLY A 115 -18.71 0.44 11.79
CA GLY A 115 -19.79 0.73 10.85
C GLY A 115 -19.40 1.67 9.70
N ARG A 116 -18.11 1.76 9.37
CA ARG A 116 -17.57 2.65 8.33
C ARG A 116 -16.25 2.14 7.77
N ALA A 117 -15.83 2.72 6.63
CA ALA A 117 -14.51 2.42 6.05
C ALA A 117 -13.38 2.82 7.01
N MET A 118 -12.38 1.96 7.10
CA MET A 118 -11.27 2.08 8.05
C MET A 118 -9.91 2.06 7.36
N ASP A 119 -8.98 2.83 7.92
CA ASP A 119 -7.54 2.85 7.68
C ASP A 119 -6.87 2.16 8.87
N ILE A 120 -6.11 1.11 8.62
CA ILE A 120 -5.62 0.19 9.66
C ILE A 120 -4.12 -0.06 9.44
N GLU A 121 -3.33 0.18 10.48
CA GLU A 121 -1.92 -0.19 10.52
C GLU A 121 -1.76 -1.57 11.16
N TRP A 122 -0.89 -2.38 10.56
CA TRP A 122 -0.62 -3.74 11.02
C TRP A 122 0.87 -4.09 10.98
N GLY A 123 1.27 -5.05 11.78
CA GLY A 123 2.61 -5.60 11.82
C GLY A 123 2.59 -7.12 11.92
N LYS A 124 3.63 -7.78 11.36
CA LYS A 124 3.91 -9.19 11.59
C LYS A 124 5.16 -9.27 12.45
N ASP A 125 5.06 -9.92 13.60
CA ASP A 125 6.18 -10.13 14.49
C ASP A 125 7.20 -11.09 13.86
N GLY A 126 8.46 -10.73 13.92
CA GLY A 126 9.55 -11.53 13.35
C GLY A 126 9.96 -12.72 14.22
N ILE A 127 9.50 -12.77 15.48
CA ILE A 127 9.84 -13.82 16.45
C ILE A 127 8.76 -14.89 16.46
N ASP A 128 7.49 -14.49 16.71
CA ASP A 128 6.38 -15.44 16.81
C ASP A 128 5.60 -15.64 15.50
N GLY A 129 5.86 -14.81 14.49
CA GLY A 129 5.23 -14.87 13.17
C GLY A 129 3.78 -14.45 13.13
N LYS A 130 3.22 -13.91 14.24
CA LYS A 130 1.82 -13.51 14.33
C LYS A 130 1.57 -12.13 13.74
N LEU A 131 0.34 -11.92 13.32
CA LEU A 131 -0.16 -10.63 12.83
C LEU A 131 -0.79 -9.85 13.97
N TYR A 132 -0.46 -8.56 14.04
CA TYR A 132 -0.96 -7.62 15.05
C TYR A 132 -1.57 -6.40 14.39
N ILE A 133 -2.72 -5.97 14.90
CA ILE A 133 -3.31 -4.67 14.56
C ILE A 133 -2.69 -3.64 15.50
N LEU A 134 -2.10 -2.61 14.92
CA LEU A 134 -1.37 -1.57 15.66
C LEU A 134 -2.22 -0.32 15.86
N GLN A 135 -2.97 0.07 14.83
CA GLN A 135 -3.86 1.23 14.86
C GLN A 135 -5.02 1.02 13.91
N ALA A 136 -6.20 1.57 14.26
CA ALA A 136 -7.35 1.65 13.36
C ALA A 136 -7.99 3.03 13.51
N ARG A 137 -8.25 3.69 12.37
CA ARG A 137 -8.91 4.99 12.30
C ARG A 137 -9.91 5.04 11.15
N PRO A 138 -10.97 5.86 11.23
CA PRO A 138 -11.88 6.05 10.11
C PRO A 138 -11.15 6.55 8.85
N GLU A 139 -11.44 5.92 7.70
CA GLU A 139 -11.02 6.45 6.42
C GLU A 139 -11.95 7.64 6.05
N THR A 140 -11.38 8.81 5.75
CA THR A 140 -12.14 10.05 5.61
C THR A 140 -12.11 10.64 4.20
N VAL A 141 -11.18 10.20 3.34
CA VAL A 141 -10.94 10.86 2.04
C VAL A 141 -11.90 10.35 0.97
N LYS A 142 -12.10 9.04 0.85
CA LYS A 142 -12.92 8.44 -0.22
C LYS A 142 -14.31 8.02 0.22
N SER A 143 -14.52 7.73 1.49
CA SER A 143 -15.85 7.40 2.01
C SER A 143 -16.86 8.56 1.86
N GLN A 144 -16.38 9.81 1.71
CA GLN A 144 -17.22 11.00 1.52
C GLN A 144 -17.53 11.31 0.04
N GLN A 145 -16.94 10.61 -0.93
CA GLN A 145 -17.13 10.85 -2.37
C GLN A 145 -18.25 10.02 -2.99
N GLN A 146 -19.27 9.66 -2.24
CA GLN A 146 -20.45 8.97 -2.80
C GLN A 146 -21.17 9.84 -3.83
N GLY A 147 -21.26 9.37 -5.06
CA GLY A 147 -22.13 9.93 -6.09
C GLY A 147 -21.48 10.57 -7.33
N LYS A 148 -20.17 10.49 -7.52
CA LYS A 148 -19.58 10.91 -8.80
C LYS A 148 -19.59 9.75 -9.80
N ALA A 149 -20.19 9.98 -10.98
CA ALA A 149 -20.15 9.02 -12.09
C ALA A 149 -18.70 8.66 -12.42
N GLU A 150 -18.40 7.37 -12.46
CA GLU A 150 -17.09 6.87 -12.85
C GLU A 150 -16.87 7.14 -14.33
N GLN A 151 -15.93 8.03 -14.66
CA GLN A 151 -15.53 8.29 -16.03
C GLN A 151 -14.46 7.29 -16.44
N ARG A 152 -14.79 6.39 -17.35
CA ARG A 152 -13.86 5.41 -17.90
C ARG A 152 -13.32 5.88 -19.23
N TYR A 153 -12.03 6.15 -19.28
CA TYR A 153 -11.35 6.54 -20.52
C TYR A 153 -10.85 5.29 -21.26
N LYS A 154 -11.03 5.26 -22.57
CA LYS A 154 -10.49 4.23 -23.45
C LYS A 154 -9.69 4.89 -24.56
N LEU A 155 -8.43 4.49 -24.74
CA LEU A 155 -7.62 4.90 -25.86
C LEU A 155 -8.26 4.43 -27.16
N LYS A 156 -8.46 5.34 -28.12
CA LYS A 156 -8.98 5.02 -29.48
C LYS A 156 -7.91 4.38 -30.36
N SER A 157 -6.65 4.78 -30.16
CA SER A 157 -5.49 4.23 -30.86
C SER A 157 -4.26 4.32 -29.96
N THR A 158 -3.35 3.38 -30.07
CA THR A 158 -2.05 3.39 -29.42
C THR A 158 -1.04 4.09 -30.32
N GLY A 159 -0.44 5.19 -29.84
CA GLY A 159 0.74 5.80 -30.44
C GLY A 159 2.03 5.10 -30.02
N THR A 160 3.18 5.71 -30.31
CA THR A 160 4.47 5.24 -29.81
C THR A 160 4.53 5.44 -28.29
N VAL A 161 4.75 4.36 -27.54
CA VAL A 161 4.94 4.45 -26.09
C VAL A 161 6.35 4.99 -25.82
N LEU A 162 6.44 6.15 -25.19
CA LEU A 162 7.72 6.79 -24.84
C LEU A 162 8.19 6.42 -23.45
N ALA A 163 7.25 6.21 -22.52
CA ALA A 163 7.52 5.75 -21.16
C ALA A 163 6.29 5.03 -20.61
N GLU A 164 6.53 4.09 -19.72
CA GLU A 164 5.50 3.36 -19.01
C GLU A 164 5.67 3.58 -17.51
N GLY A 165 4.57 3.75 -16.77
CA GLY A 165 4.61 3.97 -15.35
C GLY A 165 3.26 3.65 -14.70
N ARG A 166 3.23 3.70 -13.37
CA ARG A 166 2.02 3.51 -12.59
C ARG A 166 1.26 4.83 -12.47
N ALA A 167 -0.01 4.83 -12.85
CA ALA A 167 -0.87 5.98 -12.63
C ALA A 167 -1.16 6.16 -11.13
N ILE A 168 -1.07 7.39 -10.64
CA ILE A 168 -1.55 7.81 -9.33
C ILE A 168 -2.75 8.72 -9.57
N GLY A 169 -3.94 8.24 -9.18
CA GLY A 169 -5.21 8.91 -9.47
C GLY A 169 -5.76 8.61 -10.86
N GLN A 170 -6.84 9.33 -11.24
CA GLN A 170 -7.65 9.01 -12.43
C GLN A 170 -7.64 10.12 -13.50
N LYS A 171 -6.74 11.09 -13.38
CA LYS A 171 -6.66 12.21 -14.33
C LYS A 171 -5.78 11.88 -15.52
N ILE A 172 -6.19 12.35 -16.70
CA ILE A 172 -5.40 12.29 -17.94
C ILE A 172 -4.97 13.72 -18.26
N GLY A 173 -3.66 13.92 -18.45
CA GLY A 173 -3.11 15.19 -18.90
C GLY A 173 -2.57 15.07 -20.33
N THR A 174 -2.60 16.16 -21.07
CA THR A 174 -1.97 16.30 -22.39
C THR A 174 -1.18 17.59 -22.41
N GLY A 175 0.02 17.56 -23.00
CA GLY A 175 0.88 18.73 -23.07
C GLY A 175 2.32 18.41 -23.47
N PRO A 176 3.18 19.43 -23.56
CA PRO A 176 4.61 19.24 -23.76
C PRO A 176 5.24 18.45 -22.60
N VAL A 177 6.19 17.59 -22.94
CA VAL A 177 6.97 16.85 -21.92
C VAL A 177 7.92 17.82 -21.22
N ARG A 178 7.90 17.82 -19.89
CA ARG A 178 8.88 18.52 -19.07
C ARG A 178 9.56 17.52 -18.14
N ILE A 179 10.88 17.50 -18.15
CA ILE A 179 11.68 16.63 -17.30
C ILE A 179 12.07 17.41 -16.04
N VAL A 180 11.77 16.84 -14.88
CA VAL A 180 12.11 17.38 -13.55
C VAL A 180 13.10 16.39 -12.92
N HIS A 181 14.30 16.86 -12.59
CA HIS A 181 15.36 16.01 -12.05
C HIS A 181 15.37 15.92 -10.51
N SER A 182 14.73 16.86 -9.85
CA SER A 182 14.65 16.89 -8.39
C SER A 182 13.32 17.48 -7.90
N ILE A 183 12.92 17.13 -6.67
CA ILE A 183 11.72 17.67 -6.03
C ILE A 183 11.78 19.21 -5.91
N THR A 184 12.97 19.78 -5.74
CA THR A 184 13.14 21.24 -5.63
C THR A 184 12.86 21.98 -6.94
N GLU A 185 12.86 21.30 -8.08
CA GLU A 185 12.51 21.90 -9.37
C GLU A 185 10.99 21.90 -9.62
N MET A 186 10.21 21.17 -8.82
CA MET A 186 8.75 21.09 -9.01
C MET A 186 8.05 22.44 -8.87
N ASP A 187 8.55 23.32 -8.02
CA ASP A 187 7.99 24.67 -7.81
C ASP A 187 8.16 25.59 -9.03
N THR A 188 9.03 25.21 -9.97
CA THR A 188 9.28 25.96 -11.22
C THR A 188 8.41 25.50 -12.39
N VAL A 189 7.62 24.44 -12.21
CA VAL A 189 6.72 23.89 -13.23
C VAL A 189 5.38 24.57 -13.13
N GLN A 190 5.11 25.50 -14.03
CA GLN A 190 3.79 26.14 -14.21
C GLN A 190 2.95 25.36 -15.21
#